data_c9d6e70d0ba65ab2ee9cf8483a530a53
#
_entry.id   c9d6e70d0ba65ab2ee9cf8483a530a53
#
_cell.length_a   1.000
_cell.length_b   1.000
_cell.length_c   1.000
_cell.angle_alpha   90.00
_cell.angle_beta   90.00
_cell.angle_gamma   90.00
#
_symmetry.space_group_name_H-M   'P 1'
#
loop_
_entity.id
_entity.type
_entity.pdbx_description
1 polymer ?
#
loop_
_entity_poly.entity_id
_entity_poly.type
_entity_poly.pdbx_seq_one_letter_code
_entity_poly.pdbx_strand_id
1 'polypeptide(L)'
;MNLRNLAIWGVIVVVLIGLYSMMTGGSQAAGASGQISYSQLLARVSAGEVKTATLRGTAIEIKDNSGKSFTAMTPGNQEDLIKRLEAQGADINVKSAGGGLLGLFLNSLPILLLIGVWIFFMRQMQGGARGAMGFGKSKAKMMTENKNRVTFDDVAGVDEAKEELTEIVDFLKDPSKFQRLGGKIPKGALMVGPPGTGKTLLGRAVAGEAGVPFFYISGSDFVEMFVGVGASRVRDMFEQAKKNSPCIIFIDEIDAVGRHRGAGLGGGNDEREQTLNQLLVEMDGFDPSEAIIVIASTNRPDVLDPALLRPGRFDRQVVVSNPDIGGRERILRVHMKNVPLAADVEVKTIARGTPGFSGADLANLVNEAALMAARKNRRMVVQRDFEDAKDRVMMGAERKSMAMTEDEKRLTAYHEGGHALIALNVPATDPVHKATIIPRGRALGMVMQLPERDQLSMSYEQMTSRLAILMGGRMAEELIFGKDKITSGASSDIDQATRLAKAMVTKWGFSDKLGVVSYGENQDEVFLGHSVARTQNVSSETMKKIDAEVRRFVTAGQDEARRILTERIDDLHAIAKALLEFETLSGEEIINVMKGIPPVRDLTEEKRPKGPSVAVPLTHGPEPEPA
;
A
#
# COMPACT_ATOMS: atom_id res chain seq x y z
N MET A 1 -5.66 29.57 2.89
CA MET A 1 -6.34 30.33 3.97
C MET A 1 -7.69 30.78 3.43
N ASN A 2 -8.80 30.37 4.05
CA ASN A 2 -10.14 30.75 3.56
C ASN A 2 -10.38 32.25 3.72
N LEU A 3 -10.98 32.89 2.70
CA LEU A 3 -11.32 34.32 2.72
C LEU A 3 -12.02 34.77 4.02
N ARG A 4 -12.81 33.87 4.61
CA ARG A 4 -13.52 34.08 5.89
C ARG A 4 -12.58 34.25 7.08
N ASN A 5 -11.47 33.51 7.11
CA ASN A 5 -10.46 33.61 8.17
C ASN A 5 -9.62 34.91 8.00
N LEU A 6 -9.35 35.33 6.77
CA LEU A 6 -8.65 36.56 6.49
C LEU A 6 -9.47 37.79 6.93
N ALA A 7 -10.80 37.75 6.71
CA ALA A 7 -11.72 38.79 7.18
C ALA A 7 -11.76 38.89 8.70
N ILE A 8 -11.75 37.74 9.42
CA ILE A 8 -11.73 37.71 10.90
C ILE A 8 -10.42 38.30 11.45
N TRP A 9 -9.28 37.95 10.86
CA TRP A 9 -7.99 38.55 11.24
C TRP A 9 -7.95 40.04 10.95
N GLY A 10 -8.53 40.50 9.82
CA GLY A 10 -8.66 41.91 9.50
C GLY A 10 -9.45 42.70 10.56
N VAL A 11 -10.58 42.14 10.99
CA VAL A 11 -11.40 42.75 12.07
C VAL A 11 -10.64 42.83 13.38
N ILE A 12 -9.91 41.78 13.77
CA ILE A 12 -9.11 41.74 14.99
C ILE A 12 -8.03 42.84 14.96
N VAL A 13 -7.32 42.99 13.85
CA VAL A 13 -6.27 44.02 13.69
C VAL A 13 -6.87 45.41 13.79
N VAL A 14 -8.02 45.66 13.15
CA VAL A 14 -8.71 46.97 13.22
C VAL A 14 -9.15 47.28 14.66
N VAL A 15 -9.68 46.28 15.39
CA VAL A 15 -10.07 46.46 16.79
C VAL A 15 -8.87 46.73 17.68
N LEU A 16 -7.73 46.06 17.46
CA LEU A 16 -6.49 46.27 18.21
C LEU A 16 -5.89 47.65 17.93
N ILE A 17 -5.91 48.13 16.68
CA ILE A 17 -5.48 49.49 16.31
C ILE A 17 -6.42 50.54 16.93
N GLY A 18 -7.74 50.27 16.94
CA GLY A 18 -8.72 51.14 17.61
C GLY A 18 -8.48 51.25 19.12
N LEU A 19 -8.25 50.11 19.79
CA LEU A 19 -7.91 50.06 21.21
C LEU A 19 -6.57 50.76 21.54
N TYR A 20 -5.54 50.54 20.72
CA TYR A 20 -4.26 51.23 20.84
C TYR A 20 -4.41 52.74 20.66
N SER A 21 -5.15 53.21 19.68
CA SER A 21 -5.40 54.66 19.46
C SER A 21 -6.22 55.27 20.60
N MET A 22 -7.14 54.48 21.19
CA MET A 22 -7.92 54.93 22.36
C MET A 22 -7.10 55.00 23.63
N MET A 23 -6.13 54.10 23.82
CA MET A 23 -5.18 54.17 24.94
C MET A 23 -4.13 55.26 24.79
N THR A 24 -3.71 55.58 23.57
CA THR A 24 -2.70 56.62 23.29
C THR A 24 -3.31 57.96 22.98
N GLY A 25 -4.60 58.05 22.58
CA GLY A 25 -5.31 59.26 22.22
C GLY A 25 -5.89 60.11 23.36
N GLY A 26 -5.64 59.72 24.62
CA GLY A 26 -6.23 60.35 25.79
C GLY A 26 -5.54 61.63 26.30
N SER A 27 -4.59 62.25 25.57
CA SER A 27 -3.87 63.43 26.12
C SER A 27 -3.47 64.51 25.12
N GLN A 28 -4.18 64.72 24.04
CA GLN A 28 -3.91 65.89 23.19
C GLN A 28 -5.18 66.47 22.54
N ALA A 29 -5.99 67.18 23.33
CA ALA A 29 -6.91 68.21 22.81
C ALA A 29 -7.30 69.17 23.95
N ALA A 30 -6.35 69.92 24.48
CA ALA A 30 -6.64 71.17 25.16
C ALA A 30 -5.55 72.17 24.78
N GLY A 31 -5.98 73.28 24.14
CA GLY A 31 -5.09 74.34 23.69
C GLY A 31 -4.13 74.81 24.79
N ALA A 32 -2.99 75.30 24.39
CA ALA A 32 -1.85 75.68 25.20
C ALA A 32 -2.24 76.52 26.46
N SER A 33 -2.70 75.83 27.49
CA SER A 33 -2.79 76.36 28.84
C SER A 33 -1.50 76.01 29.57
N GLY A 34 -0.68 76.98 29.95
CA GLY A 34 0.53 76.75 30.72
C GLY A 34 0.18 76.15 32.05
N GLN A 35 0.76 74.95 32.38
CA GLN A 35 0.61 74.35 33.71
C GLN A 35 1.50 75.15 34.67
N ILE A 36 0.91 75.69 35.76
CA ILE A 36 1.63 76.46 36.78
C ILE A 36 1.58 75.77 38.14
N SER A 37 2.62 75.99 38.96
CA SER A 37 2.65 75.46 40.32
C SER A 37 1.63 76.17 41.23
N TYR A 38 1.19 75.51 42.31
CA TYR A 38 0.26 76.10 43.26
C TYR A 38 0.80 77.38 43.90
N SER A 39 2.08 77.50 44.12
CA SER A 39 2.71 78.74 44.61
C SER A 39 2.64 79.88 43.61
N GLN A 40 2.81 79.60 42.34
CA GLN A 40 2.64 80.59 41.23
C GLN A 40 1.19 81.01 41.07
N LEU A 41 0.25 80.07 41.30
CA LEU A 41 -1.17 80.36 41.32
C LEU A 41 -1.47 81.38 42.46
N LEU A 42 -1.01 81.12 43.66
CA LEU A 42 -1.20 82.03 44.82
C LEU A 42 -0.58 83.37 44.58
N ALA A 43 0.62 83.47 44.02
CA ALA A 43 1.25 84.77 43.63
C ALA A 43 0.44 85.56 42.68
N ARG A 44 -0.13 84.97 41.64
CA ARG A 44 -1.02 85.60 40.64
C ARG A 44 -2.36 86.01 41.22
N VAL A 45 -2.93 85.15 42.09
CA VAL A 45 -4.11 85.52 42.86
C VAL A 45 -3.85 86.77 43.70
N SER A 46 -2.72 86.80 44.45
CA SER A 46 -2.33 87.96 45.33
C SER A 46 -2.04 89.25 44.53
N ALA A 47 -1.57 89.10 43.25
CA ALA A 47 -1.33 90.20 42.33
C ALA A 47 -2.59 90.78 41.64
N GLY A 48 -3.76 90.10 41.82
CA GLY A 48 -5.01 90.56 41.20
C GLY A 48 -5.12 90.27 39.71
N GLU A 49 -4.34 89.30 39.20
CA GLU A 49 -4.26 89.00 37.78
C GLU A 49 -5.35 88.01 37.30
N VAL A 50 -6.13 87.38 38.24
CA VAL A 50 -7.09 86.33 37.93
C VAL A 50 -8.47 86.90 37.73
N LYS A 51 -9.04 86.74 36.54
CA LYS A 51 -10.38 87.19 36.18
C LYS A 51 -11.44 86.11 36.48
N THR A 52 -11.19 84.84 36.09
CA THR A 52 -12.12 83.71 36.37
C THR A 52 -11.35 82.50 36.85
N ALA A 53 -11.92 81.79 37.78
CA ALA A 53 -11.38 80.54 38.33
C ALA A 53 -12.43 79.40 38.23
N THR A 54 -12.12 78.32 37.53
CA THR A 54 -13.02 77.14 37.40
C THR A 54 -12.43 75.97 38.15
N LEU A 55 -13.07 75.56 39.23
CA LEU A 55 -12.66 74.38 40.01
C LEU A 55 -13.28 73.10 39.47
N ARG A 56 -12.44 72.05 39.26
CA ARG A 56 -12.83 70.71 38.87
C ARG A 56 -12.14 69.66 39.75
N GLY A 57 -12.73 69.38 40.89
CA GLY A 57 -12.09 68.52 41.87
C GLY A 57 -10.80 69.16 42.43
N THR A 58 -9.66 68.50 42.28
CA THR A 58 -8.35 69.02 42.70
C THR A 58 -7.62 69.90 41.64
N ALA A 59 -8.21 70.08 40.47
CA ALA A 59 -7.64 70.90 39.41
C ALA A 59 -8.42 72.22 39.35
N ILE A 60 -7.67 73.33 39.25
CA ILE A 60 -8.23 74.67 39.02
C ILE A 60 -7.71 75.21 37.68
N GLU A 61 -8.59 75.67 36.88
CA GLU A 61 -8.32 76.38 35.64
C GLU A 61 -8.58 77.87 35.91
N ILE A 62 -7.57 78.72 35.73
CA ILE A 62 -7.67 80.15 35.89
C ILE A 62 -7.47 80.85 34.55
N LYS A 63 -8.21 81.96 34.34
CA LYS A 63 -7.96 82.89 33.25
C LYS A 63 -7.52 84.23 33.81
N ASP A 64 -6.41 84.72 33.28
CA ASP A 64 -5.93 86.07 33.65
C ASP A 64 -6.70 87.21 32.92
N ASN A 65 -6.40 88.41 33.31
CA ASN A 65 -7.03 89.62 32.72
C ASN A 65 -6.67 89.77 31.22
N SER A 66 -5.66 89.11 30.71
CA SER A 66 -5.24 89.04 29.32
C SER A 66 -5.94 87.95 28.49
N GLY A 67 -6.78 87.09 29.12
CA GLY A 67 -7.51 86.00 28.50
C GLY A 67 -6.70 84.67 28.37
N LYS A 68 -5.48 84.57 28.88
CA LYS A 68 -4.69 83.34 28.85
C LYS A 68 -5.16 82.36 29.97
N SER A 69 -5.32 81.09 29.62
CA SER A 69 -5.73 80.07 30.54
C SER A 69 -4.50 79.34 31.15
N PHE A 70 -4.53 79.13 32.43
CA PHE A 70 -3.53 78.37 33.16
C PHE A 70 -4.22 77.27 34.02
N THR A 71 -3.60 76.12 34.15
CA THR A 71 -4.11 75.02 34.99
C THR A 71 -3.14 74.76 36.13
N ALA A 72 -3.65 74.69 37.37
CA ALA A 72 -2.89 74.31 38.52
C ALA A 72 -3.59 73.20 39.32
N MET A 73 -2.81 72.39 40.05
CA MET A 73 -3.33 71.41 41.03
C MET A 73 -3.41 72.09 42.39
N THR A 74 -4.55 71.93 43.06
CA THR A 74 -4.75 72.51 44.42
C THR A 74 -4.77 71.38 45.44
N PRO A 75 -4.28 71.64 46.67
CA PRO A 75 -4.45 70.71 47.79
C PRO A 75 -5.95 70.50 48.11
N GLY A 76 -6.31 69.39 48.76
CA GLY A 76 -7.69 68.98 49.01
C GLY A 76 -8.54 70.03 49.76
N ASN A 77 -7.90 70.83 50.62
CA ASN A 77 -8.60 71.95 51.28
C ASN A 77 -8.38 73.26 50.48
N GLN A 78 -9.43 73.74 49.87
CA GLN A 78 -9.42 74.90 48.96
C GLN A 78 -10.04 76.18 49.56
N GLU A 79 -10.47 76.14 50.82
CA GLU A 79 -11.16 77.29 51.47
C GLU A 79 -10.36 78.57 51.46
N ASP A 80 -9.08 78.49 51.77
CA ASP A 80 -8.17 79.65 51.83
C ASP A 80 -7.98 80.25 50.38
N LEU A 81 -7.88 79.40 49.40
CA LEU A 81 -7.77 79.83 48.00
C LEU A 81 -9.05 80.49 47.51
N ILE A 82 -10.22 79.97 47.85
CA ILE A 82 -11.52 80.53 47.50
C ILE A 82 -11.70 81.90 48.16
N LYS A 83 -11.40 82.03 49.45
CA LYS A 83 -11.46 83.31 50.16
C LYS A 83 -10.54 84.40 49.56
N ARG A 84 -9.36 83.98 49.08
CA ARG A 84 -8.46 84.91 48.39
C ARG A 84 -8.91 85.33 47.02
N LEU A 85 -9.54 84.42 46.27
CA LEU A 85 -10.13 84.75 44.96
C LEU A 85 -11.38 85.64 45.08
N GLU A 86 -12.22 85.37 46.09
CA GLU A 86 -13.37 86.20 46.41
C GLU A 86 -12.96 87.63 46.82
N ALA A 87 -11.93 87.72 47.67
CA ALA A 87 -11.44 89.04 48.12
C ALA A 87 -10.92 89.94 46.97
N GLN A 88 -10.56 89.35 45.88
CA GLN A 88 -10.06 90.04 44.69
C GLN A 88 -11.12 90.19 43.56
N GLY A 89 -12.33 89.71 43.80
CA GLY A 89 -13.44 89.89 42.81
C GLY A 89 -13.31 88.95 41.61
N ALA A 90 -12.60 87.86 41.69
CA ALA A 90 -12.53 86.88 40.62
C ALA A 90 -13.82 86.04 40.57
N ASP A 91 -14.34 85.82 39.38
CA ASP A 91 -15.54 84.95 39.17
C ASP A 91 -15.22 83.47 39.36
N ILE A 92 -15.86 82.83 40.35
CA ILE A 92 -15.57 81.41 40.73
C ILE A 92 -16.66 80.48 40.25
N ASN A 93 -16.29 79.60 39.31
CA ASN A 93 -17.17 78.51 38.82
C ASN A 93 -16.74 77.17 39.36
N VAL A 94 -17.67 76.40 39.91
CA VAL A 94 -17.44 75.01 40.35
C VAL A 94 -18.13 74.06 39.42
N LYS A 95 -17.36 73.17 38.76
CA LYS A 95 -17.91 72.11 37.93
C LYS A 95 -17.71 70.76 38.60
N SER A 96 -18.79 70.00 38.76
CA SER A 96 -18.73 68.64 39.32
C SER A 96 -17.88 67.71 38.40
N ALA A 97 -16.98 66.94 39.01
CA ALA A 97 -16.23 65.87 38.36
C ALA A 97 -17.10 64.59 38.23
N GLY A 98 -18.33 64.73 37.74
CA GLY A 98 -19.26 63.64 37.58
C GLY A 98 -19.12 62.98 36.22
N GLY A 99 -18.48 61.81 36.19
CA GLY A 99 -18.64 60.86 35.07
C GLY A 99 -20.04 60.24 35.17
N GLY A 100 -20.97 60.63 34.30
CA GLY A 100 -22.29 60.01 34.24
C GLY A 100 -22.22 58.53 33.92
N LEU A 101 -23.29 57.73 34.21
CA LEU A 101 -23.43 56.30 33.91
C LEU A 101 -22.93 55.94 32.49
N LEU A 102 -23.09 56.85 31.54
CA LEU A 102 -22.58 56.71 30.16
C LEU A 102 -21.06 56.65 30.07
N GLY A 103 -20.32 57.42 30.89
CA GLY A 103 -18.86 57.40 30.97
C GLY A 103 -18.33 56.06 31.55
N LEU A 104 -19.04 55.54 32.53
CA LEU A 104 -18.73 54.22 33.15
C LEU A 104 -18.96 53.08 32.13
N PHE A 105 -20.04 53.13 31.33
CA PHE A 105 -20.34 52.19 30.26
C PHE A 105 -19.32 52.24 29.14
N LEU A 106 -18.98 53.44 28.66
CA LEU A 106 -17.97 53.65 27.62
C LEU A 106 -16.56 53.17 28.07
N ASN A 107 -16.23 53.34 29.34
CA ASN A 107 -14.94 52.89 29.89
C ASN A 107 -14.87 51.36 30.09
N SER A 108 -16.01 50.71 30.29
CA SER A 108 -16.10 49.22 30.42
C SER A 108 -16.27 48.49 29.06
N LEU A 109 -16.61 49.21 27.98
CA LEU A 109 -16.84 48.65 26.64
C LEU A 109 -15.64 47.84 26.09
N PRO A 110 -14.36 48.27 26.21
CA PRO A 110 -13.20 47.50 25.79
C PRO A 110 -13.05 46.15 26.52
N ILE A 111 -13.37 46.14 27.81
CA ILE A 111 -13.31 44.91 28.62
C ILE A 111 -14.42 43.93 28.22
N LEU A 112 -15.63 44.44 27.98
CA LEU A 112 -16.77 43.64 27.49
C LEU A 112 -16.50 43.07 26.09
N LEU A 113 -15.84 43.85 25.21
CA LEU A 113 -15.41 43.40 23.88
C LEU A 113 -14.34 42.30 23.98
N LEU A 114 -13.36 42.44 24.89
CA LEU A 114 -12.33 41.41 25.14
C LEU A 114 -12.96 40.09 25.66
N ILE A 115 -13.92 40.19 26.58
CA ILE A 115 -14.66 39.04 27.10
C ILE A 115 -15.49 38.40 25.96
N GLY A 116 -16.13 39.20 25.11
CA GLY A 116 -16.88 38.71 23.94
C GLY A 116 -15.99 37.95 22.94
N VAL A 117 -14.83 38.52 22.62
CA VAL A 117 -13.81 37.89 21.77
C VAL A 117 -13.28 36.58 22.42
N TRP A 118 -13.03 36.60 23.74
CA TRP A 118 -12.59 35.41 24.46
C TRP A 118 -13.63 34.30 24.49
N ILE A 119 -14.91 34.63 24.70
CA ILE A 119 -16.03 33.67 24.62
C ILE A 119 -16.20 33.14 23.20
N PHE A 120 -16.03 33.99 22.19
CA PHE A 120 -16.07 33.60 20.79
C PHE A 120 -14.94 32.59 20.46
N PHE A 121 -13.70 32.89 20.89
CA PHE A 121 -12.57 31.96 20.73
C PHE A 121 -12.76 30.67 21.50
N MET A 122 -13.29 30.70 22.74
CA MET A 122 -13.61 29.50 23.50
C MET A 122 -14.68 28.64 22.79
N ARG A 123 -15.72 29.25 22.22
CA ARG A 123 -16.72 28.51 21.43
C ARG A 123 -16.12 27.93 20.15
N GLN A 124 -15.23 28.64 19.51
CA GLN A 124 -14.54 28.15 18.30
C GLN A 124 -13.55 27.02 18.63
N MET A 125 -12.84 27.07 19.74
CA MET A 125 -11.99 25.97 20.23
C MET A 125 -12.80 24.75 20.67
N GLN A 126 -13.95 24.92 21.28
CA GLN A 126 -14.86 23.80 21.60
C GLN A 126 -15.45 23.13 20.37
N GLY A 127 -15.64 23.86 19.26
CA GLY A 127 -16.00 23.29 17.96
C GLY A 127 -14.85 22.49 17.32
N GLY A 128 -13.59 22.89 17.53
CA GLY A 128 -12.39 22.19 17.09
C GLY A 128 -12.04 20.93 17.92
N ALA A 129 -12.38 20.90 19.21
CA ALA A 129 -12.19 19.74 20.06
C ALA A 129 -13.05 18.52 19.64
N ARG A 130 -14.22 18.74 19.04
CA ARG A 130 -15.01 17.65 18.40
C ARG A 130 -14.34 17.06 17.17
N GLY A 131 -13.47 17.79 16.46
CA GLY A 131 -12.65 17.27 15.37
C GLY A 131 -11.47 16.43 15.88
N ALA A 132 -10.83 16.80 16.97
CA ALA A 132 -9.73 16.03 17.59
C ALA A 132 -10.21 14.69 18.20
N MET A 133 -11.44 14.61 18.71
CA MET A 133 -12.05 13.35 19.15
C MET A 133 -12.44 12.41 17.99
N GLY A 134 -12.43 12.89 16.73
CA GLY A 134 -12.72 12.07 15.55
C GLY A 134 -11.56 11.20 15.09
N PHE A 135 -10.31 11.48 15.50
CA PHE A 135 -9.14 10.71 15.09
C PHE A 135 -9.10 9.27 15.65
N GLY A 136 -9.76 9.02 16.76
CA GLY A 136 -9.83 7.69 17.37
C GLY A 136 -10.99 6.82 16.89
N LYS A 137 -11.88 7.32 16.00
CA LYS A 137 -12.95 6.50 15.46
C LYS A 137 -12.42 5.50 14.44
N SER A 138 -12.91 4.27 14.53
CA SER A 138 -12.59 3.20 13.60
C SER A 138 -12.94 3.60 12.16
N LYS A 139 -12.03 3.31 11.24
CA LYS A 139 -12.27 3.36 9.78
C LYS A 139 -12.93 2.07 9.27
N ALA A 140 -13.30 1.15 10.16
CA ALA A 140 -13.93 -0.10 9.78
C ALA A 140 -15.19 0.16 8.96
N LYS A 141 -15.25 -0.45 7.79
CA LYS A 141 -16.42 -0.38 6.92
C LYS A 141 -17.36 -1.52 7.29
N MET A 142 -18.49 -1.20 7.90
CA MET A 142 -19.58 -2.16 8.05
C MET A 142 -20.20 -2.38 6.67
N MET A 143 -20.03 -3.56 6.12
CA MET A 143 -20.67 -3.98 4.87
C MET A 143 -21.97 -4.72 5.23
N THR A 144 -23.08 -4.01 5.21
CA THR A 144 -24.43 -4.61 5.25
C THR A 144 -24.87 -4.83 3.81
N GLU A 145 -24.43 -5.92 3.20
CA GLU A 145 -24.70 -6.21 1.78
C GLU A 145 -26.12 -6.78 1.60
N ASN A 146 -27.08 -5.91 1.30
CA ASN A 146 -28.43 -6.35 0.92
C ASN A 146 -28.62 -6.62 -0.59
N LYS A 147 -27.63 -6.32 -1.49
CA LYS A 147 -27.83 -6.45 -2.96
C LYS A 147 -26.83 -7.33 -3.70
N ASN A 148 -25.63 -7.59 -3.18
CA ASN A 148 -24.64 -8.48 -3.83
C ASN A 148 -23.94 -9.32 -2.76
N ARG A 149 -24.65 -10.30 -2.23
CA ARG A 149 -24.12 -11.19 -1.20
C ARG A 149 -23.14 -12.16 -1.84
N VAL A 150 -21.88 -12.09 -1.48
CA VAL A 150 -20.86 -13.06 -1.88
C VAL A 150 -21.04 -14.32 -1.02
N THR A 151 -21.16 -15.47 -1.66
CA THR A 151 -21.31 -16.78 -1.01
C THR A 151 -20.15 -17.71 -1.39
N PHE A 152 -20.13 -18.91 -0.82
CA PHE A 152 -19.14 -19.93 -1.20
C PHE A 152 -19.22 -20.38 -2.66
N ASP A 153 -20.35 -20.14 -3.33
CA ASP A 153 -20.50 -20.41 -4.78
C ASP A 153 -19.70 -19.44 -5.65
N ASP A 154 -19.44 -18.23 -5.14
CA ASP A 154 -18.64 -17.21 -5.84
C ASP A 154 -17.12 -17.42 -5.64
N VAL A 155 -16.73 -18.30 -4.73
CA VAL A 155 -15.33 -18.64 -4.44
C VAL A 155 -15.02 -20.00 -5.01
N ALA A 156 -14.02 -20.12 -5.85
CA ALA A 156 -13.62 -21.37 -6.49
C ALA A 156 -12.17 -21.75 -6.14
N GLY A 157 -11.85 -23.04 -6.16
CA GLY A 157 -10.48 -23.55 -6.10
C GLY A 157 -9.80 -23.54 -4.73
N VAL A 158 -10.58 -23.47 -3.65
CA VAL A 158 -10.10 -23.49 -2.25
C VAL A 158 -11.03 -24.35 -1.38
N ASP A 159 -11.30 -25.57 -1.83
CA ASP A 159 -12.35 -26.41 -1.23
C ASP A 159 -12.02 -26.82 0.21
N GLU A 160 -10.76 -27.13 0.53
CA GLU A 160 -10.32 -27.47 1.88
C GLU A 160 -10.49 -26.27 2.84
N ALA A 161 -10.13 -25.07 2.39
CA ALA A 161 -10.33 -23.86 3.20
C ALA A 161 -11.82 -23.55 3.41
N LYS A 162 -12.67 -23.83 2.43
CA LYS A 162 -14.13 -23.69 2.58
C LYS A 162 -14.68 -24.68 3.60
N GLU A 163 -14.24 -25.93 3.57
CA GLU A 163 -14.67 -26.97 4.50
C GLU A 163 -14.34 -26.58 5.94
N GLU A 164 -13.09 -26.14 6.19
CA GLU A 164 -12.68 -25.66 7.52
C GLU A 164 -13.49 -24.45 8.00
N LEU A 165 -13.86 -23.54 7.09
CA LEU A 165 -14.63 -22.35 7.41
C LEU A 165 -16.13 -22.60 7.51
N THR A 166 -16.64 -23.72 6.97
CA THR A 166 -18.05 -24.12 7.08
C THR A 166 -18.43 -24.34 8.55
N GLU A 167 -17.54 -24.85 9.37
CA GLU A 167 -17.79 -24.98 10.82
C GLU A 167 -18.05 -23.62 11.49
N ILE A 168 -17.35 -22.57 11.04
CA ILE A 168 -17.53 -21.19 11.52
C ILE A 168 -18.90 -20.67 11.08
N VAL A 169 -19.28 -20.94 9.83
CA VAL A 169 -20.59 -20.57 9.28
C VAL A 169 -21.71 -21.25 10.07
N ASP A 170 -21.62 -22.54 10.29
CA ASP A 170 -22.60 -23.33 11.04
C ASP A 170 -22.76 -22.81 12.46
N PHE A 171 -21.65 -22.45 13.10
CA PHE A 171 -21.69 -21.85 14.43
C PHE A 171 -22.43 -20.49 14.42
N LEU A 172 -22.09 -19.61 13.47
CA LEU A 172 -22.75 -18.29 13.39
C LEU A 172 -24.24 -18.41 13.07
N LYS A 173 -24.67 -19.46 12.36
CA LYS A 173 -26.08 -19.76 12.07
C LYS A 173 -26.82 -20.32 13.29
N ASP A 174 -26.21 -21.23 14.04
CA ASP A 174 -26.80 -21.83 15.25
C ASP A 174 -25.75 -22.07 16.36
N PRO A 175 -25.44 -21.03 17.16
CA PRO A 175 -24.50 -21.14 18.27
C PRO A 175 -24.92 -22.18 19.33
N SER A 176 -26.25 -22.40 19.50
CA SER A 176 -26.80 -23.23 20.55
C SER A 176 -26.48 -24.72 20.37
N LYS A 177 -26.33 -25.17 19.14
CA LYS A 177 -25.98 -26.55 18.78
C LYS A 177 -24.63 -26.98 19.37
N PHE A 178 -23.65 -26.10 19.28
CA PHE A 178 -22.27 -26.37 19.73
C PHE A 178 -22.15 -26.25 21.26
N GLN A 179 -22.83 -25.29 21.88
CA GLN A 179 -22.82 -25.08 23.32
C GLN A 179 -23.38 -26.27 24.09
N ARG A 180 -24.44 -26.94 23.58
CA ARG A 180 -25.06 -28.11 24.23
C ARG A 180 -24.12 -29.29 24.38
N LEU A 181 -23.11 -29.41 23.50
CA LEU A 181 -22.14 -30.50 23.50
C LEU A 181 -20.84 -30.14 24.27
N GLY A 182 -20.78 -28.93 24.87
CA GLY A 182 -19.59 -28.45 25.58
C GLY A 182 -18.42 -28.04 24.68
N GLY A 183 -18.64 -27.95 23.37
CA GLY A 183 -17.65 -27.50 22.41
C GLY A 183 -17.28 -26.04 22.63
N LYS A 184 -15.99 -25.74 22.69
CA LYS A 184 -15.48 -24.35 22.68
C LYS A 184 -15.27 -23.93 21.25
N ILE A 185 -15.89 -22.82 20.89
CA ILE A 185 -15.81 -22.25 19.55
C ILE A 185 -14.52 -21.47 19.41
N PRO A 186 -13.82 -21.55 18.26
CA PRO A 186 -12.67 -20.70 18.00
C PRO A 186 -13.09 -19.21 18.01
N LYS A 187 -12.42 -18.40 18.81
CA LYS A 187 -12.66 -16.95 18.83
C LYS A 187 -12.12 -16.27 17.57
N GLY A 188 -11.12 -16.89 16.93
CA GLY A 188 -10.49 -16.35 15.75
C GLY A 188 -9.93 -17.40 14.81
N ALA A 189 -9.93 -17.06 13.53
CA ALA A 189 -9.29 -17.84 12.46
C ALA A 189 -8.27 -16.98 11.73
N LEU A 190 -7.07 -17.52 11.49
CA LEU A 190 -6.03 -16.89 10.71
C LEU A 190 -5.95 -17.54 9.34
N MET A 191 -6.26 -16.78 8.29
CA MET A 191 -6.07 -17.22 6.91
C MET A 191 -4.64 -16.94 6.46
N VAL A 192 -3.91 -17.97 6.09
CA VAL A 192 -2.51 -17.92 5.68
C VAL A 192 -2.39 -18.34 4.22
N GLY A 193 -1.62 -17.62 3.42
CA GLY A 193 -1.34 -18.05 2.04
C GLY A 193 -0.76 -16.95 1.16
N PRO A 194 -0.31 -17.29 -0.05
CA PRO A 194 0.25 -16.35 -1.00
C PRO A 194 -0.70 -15.17 -1.33
N PRO A 195 -0.19 -14.03 -1.79
CA PRO A 195 -1.03 -12.94 -2.26
C PRO A 195 -1.88 -13.37 -3.47
N GLY A 196 -3.08 -12.81 -3.58
CA GLY A 196 -3.96 -13.10 -4.72
C GLY A 196 -4.75 -14.41 -4.66
N THR A 197 -4.63 -15.22 -3.58
CA THR A 197 -5.37 -16.49 -3.43
C THR A 197 -6.84 -16.32 -3.03
N GLY A 198 -7.30 -15.08 -2.80
CA GLY A 198 -8.71 -14.80 -2.51
C GLY A 198 -9.09 -14.80 -1.02
N LYS A 199 -8.14 -14.67 -0.09
CA LYS A 199 -8.39 -14.66 1.37
C LYS A 199 -9.46 -13.65 1.78
N THR A 200 -9.38 -12.42 1.30
CA THR A 200 -10.38 -11.37 1.59
C THR A 200 -11.75 -11.72 1.01
N LEU A 201 -11.80 -12.30 -0.20
CA LEU A 201 -13.04 -12.76 -0.83
C LEU A 201 -13.67 -13.91 -0.02
N LEU A 202 -12.85 -14.86 0.43
CA LEU A 202 -13.28 -15.97 1.25
C LEU A 202 -13.84 -15.50 2.60
N GLY A 203 -13.20 -14.51 3.26
CA GLY A 203 -13.73 -13.89 4.49
C GLY A 203 -15.10 -13.25 4.29
N ARG A 204 -15.31 -12.57 3.17
CA ARG A 204 -16.62 -12.02 2.78
C ARG A 204 -17.65 -13.13 2.51
N ALA A 205 -17.22 -14.21 1.86
CA ALA A 205 -18.10 -15.35 1.57
C ALA A 205 -18.56 -16.04 2.84
N VAL A 206 -17.71 -16.19 3.86
CA VAL A 206 -18.10 -16.71 5.19
C VAL A 206 -19.22 -15.87 5.81
N ALA A 207 -19.07 -14.54 5.81
CA ALA A 207 -20.11 -13.65 6.34
C ALA A 207 -21.39 -13.69 5.51
N GLY A 208 -21.25 -13.72 4.20
CA GLY A 208 -22.38 -13.89 3.28
C GLY A 208 -23.10 -15.20 3.49
N GLU A 209 -22.41 -16.32 3.61
CA GLU A 209 -22.99 -17.64 3.85
C GLU A 209 -23.68 -17.72 5.22
N ALA A 210 -23.06 -17.16 6.25
CA ALA A 210 -23.62 -17.10 7.60
C ALA A 210 -24.78 -16.10 7.74
N GLY A 211 -24.86 -15.11 6.88
CA GLY A 211 -25.90 -14.08 6.94
C GLY A 211 -25.70 -13.03 8.01
N VAL A 212 -24.45 -12.78 8.41
CA VAL A 212 -24.11 -11.86 9.50
C VAL A 212 -23.38 -10.61 8.97
N PRO A 213 -23.41 -9.49 9.73
CA PRO A 213 -22.64 -8.29 9.40
C PRO A 213 -21.14 -8.57 9.29
N PHE A 214 -20.50 -7.89 8.33
CA PHE A 214 -19.08 -8.02 8.06
C PHE A 214 -18.37 -6.68 8.29
N PHE A 215 -17.48 -6.64 9.28
CA PHE A 215 -16.63 -5.49 9.57
C PHE A 215 -15.26 -5.69 8.93
N TYR A 216 -14.93 -4.87 7.95
CA TYR A 216 -13.65 -4.94 7.24
C TYR A 216 -12.71 -3.82 7.68
N ILE A 217 -11.46 -4.16 7.98
CA ILE A 217 -10.39 -3.22 8.23
C ILE A 217 -9.06 -3.82 7.73
N SER A 218 -8.16 -2.96 7.24
CA SER A 218 -6.78 -3.36 6.96
C SER A 218 -5.91 -3.15 8.20
N GLY A 219 -4.96 -4.05 8.45
CA GLY A 219 -3.96 -3.87 9.50
C GLY A 219 -3.19 -2.56 9.38
N SER A 220 -2.99 -2.07 8.15
CA SER A 220 -2.37 -0.77 7.89
C SER A 220 -3.19 0.42 8.40
N ASP A 221 -4.52 0.30 8.51
CA ASP A 221 -5.40 1.36 9.04
C ASP A 221 -5.21 1.61 10.55
N PHE A 222 -4.59 0.66 11.24
CA PHE A 222 -4.25 0.81 12.65
C PHE A 222 -2.90 1.48 12.89
N VAL A 223 -2.02 1.52 11.86
CA VAL A 223 -0.70 2.14 11.98
C VAL A 223 -0.81 3.63 11.74
N GLU A 224 -0.58 4.42 12.77
CA GLU A 224 -0.63 5.89 12.74
C GLU A 224 0.64 6.49 13.36
N MET A 225 0.90 7.77 13.11
CA MET A 225 2.07 8.46 13.69
C MET A 225 1.86 8.87 15.16
N PHE A 226 0.62 8.89 15.63
CA PHE A 226 0.28 9.31 16.98
C PHE A 226 0.01 8.12 17.88
N VAL A 227 0.76 8.04 18.97
CA VAL A 227 0.66 6.95 19.96
C VAL A 227 -0.75 6.89 20.55
N GLY A 228 -1.33 5.69 20.55
CA GLY A 228 -2.64 5.40 21.14
C GLY A 228 -3.84 5.56 20.19
N VAL A 229 -3.66 6.11 18.98
CA VAL A 229 -4.76 6.25 18.00
C VAL A 229 -5.15 4.88 17.46
N GLY A 230 -4.17 4.04 17.10
CA GLY A 230 -4.41 2.67 16.64
C GLY A 230 -5.16 1.84 17.69
N ALA A 231 -4.71 1.86 18.93
CA ALA A 231 -5.37 1.18 20.05
C ALA A 231 -6.82 1.66 20.27
N SER A 232 -7.07 2.96 20.12
CA SER A 232 -8.43 3.52 20.21
C SER A 232 -9.33 3.03 19.07
N ARG A 233 -8.81 2.91 17.85
CA ARG A 233 -9.57 2.36 16.70
C ARG A 233 -9.89 0.88 16.88
N VAL A 234 -8.95 0.10 17.42
CA VAL A 234 -9.21 -1.30 17.76
C VAL A 234 -10.38 -1.38 18.72
N ARG A 235 -10.33 -0.64 19.82
CA ARG A 235 -11.42 -0.64 20.83
C ARG A 235 -12.77 -0.24 20.23
N ASP A 236 -12.82 0.85 19.47
CA ASP A 236 -14.05 1.33 18.82
C ASP A 236 -14.63 0.30 17.85
N MET A 237 -13.77 -0.39 17.06
CA MET A 237 -14.20 -1.47 16.17
C MET A 237 -14.84 -2.63 16.93
N PHE A 238 -14.20 -3.08 18.02
CA PHE A 238 -14.72 -4.18 18.83
C PHE A 238 -16.01 -3.79 19.56
N GLU A 239 -16.15 -2.55 20.04
CA GLU A 239 -17.39 -2.03 20.61
C GLU A 239 -18.52 -1.98 19.56
N GLN A 240 -18.22 -1.61 18.32
CA GLN A 240 -19.20 -1.62 17.24
C GLN A 240 -19.63 -3.05 16.89
N ALA A 241 -18.70 -4.00 16.86
CA ALA A 241 -18.99 -5.40 16.63
C ALA A 241 -19.88 -5.99 17.72
N LYS A 242 -19.60 -5.69 19.01
CA LYS A 242 -20.46 -6.11 20.15
C LYS A 242 -21.90 -5.64 20.03
N LYS A 243 -22.12 -4.44 19.50
CA LYS A 243 -23.47 -3.88 19.27
C LYS A 243 -24.22 -4.55 18.11
N ASN A 244 -23.48 -5.22 17.21
CA ASN A 244 -24.03 -5.85 16.00
C ASN A 244 -23.82 -7.37 15.97
N SER A 245 -23.67 -7.99 17.12
CA SER A 245 -23.56 -9.44 17.26
C SER A 245 -24.89 -10.15 16.85
N PRO A 246 -24.85 -11.31 16.13
CA PRO A 246 -23.66 -12.02 15.65
C PRO A 246 -23.00 -11.33 14.46
N CYS A 247 -21.66 -11.29 14.40
CA CYS A 247 -20.94 -10.64 13.31
C CYS A 247 -19.53 -11.22 13.10
N ILE A 248 -18.92 -10.88 11.99
CA ILE A 248 -17.51 -11.18 11.67
C ILE A 248 -16.71 -9.88 11.63
N ILE A 249 -15.57 -9.87 12.32
CA ILE A 249 -14.51 -8.87 12.17
C ILE A 249 -13.43 -9.46 11.26
N PHE A 250 -13.16 -8.82 10.13
CA PHE A 250 -12.11 -9.23 9.22
C PHE A 250 -10.97 -8.22 9.22
N ILE A 251 -9.78 -8.69 9.60
CA ILE A 251 -8.55 -7.90 9.64
C ILE A 251 -7.63 -8.37 8.51
N ASP A 252 -7.54 -7.60 7.44
CA ASP A 252 -6.66 -7.90 6.32
C ASP A 252 -5.23 -7.44 6.62
N GLU A 253 -4.23 -8.16 6.11
CA GLU A 253 -2.81 -7.82 6.29
C GLU A 253 -2.42 -7.59 7.77
N ILE A 254 -2.80 -8.51 8.64
CA ILE A 254 -2.56 -8.38 10.09
C ILE A 254 -1.06 -8.25 10.42
N ASP A 255 -0.18 -8.70 9.56
CA ASP A 255 1.28 -8.56 9.69
C ASP A 255 1.76 -7.10 9.70
N ALA A 256 0.94 -6.14 9.26
CA ALA A 256 1.24 -4.72 9.41
C ALA A 256 1.31 -4.29 10.89
N VAL A 257 0.51 -4.92 11.77
CA VAL A 257 0.43 -4.61 13.21
C VAL A 257 1.04 -5.73 14.06
N GLY A 258 0.84 -6.99 13.63
CA GLY A 258 1.15 -8.19 14.39
C GLY A 258 2.61 -8.65 14.36
N ARG A 259 3.57 -7.83 13.97
CA ARG A 259 4.99 -8.20 13.89
C ARG A 259 5.62 -8.47 15.24
N HIS A 260 6.59 -9.40 15.24
CA HIS A 260 7.44 -9.78 16.36
C HIS A 260 8.15 -8.56 17.01
N ARG A 261 8.26 -8.57 18.33
CA ARG A 261 8.97 -7.56 19.13
C ARG A 261 10.46 -7.56 18.80
N GLY A 262 11.06 -6.41 18.56
CA GLY A 262 12.53 -6.25 18.50
C GLY A 262 13.15 -5.97 17.15
N ALA A 263 12.40 -5.79 16.07
CA ALA A 263 12.98 -5.59 14.72
C ALA A 263 13.16 -4.13 14.29
N GLY A 264 13.33 -3.15 15.21
CA GLY A 264 13.56 -1.78 14.78
C GLY A 264 13.97 -0.81 15.90
N LEU A 265 15.09 -0.15 15.68
CA LEU A 265 15.52 1.03 16.46
C LEU A 265 14.80 2.28 15.92
N GLY A 266 13.60 2.61 16.43
CA GLY A 266 12.91 3.85 16.06
C GLY A 266 11.51 3.95 16.65
N GLY A 267 11.08 5.15 17.05
CA GLY A 267 9.85 5.46 17.79
C GLY A 267 8.50 5.12 17.11
N GLY A 268 8.49 4.42 15.98
CA GLY A 268 7.28 3.90 15.35
C GLY A 268 6.88 2.48 15.80
N ASN A 269 7.69 1.83 16.64
CA ASN A 269 7.40 0.48 17.12
C ASN A 269 6.47 0.50 18.35
N ASP A 270 6.55 1.53 19.20
CA ASP A 270 5.77 1.65 20.42
C ASP A 270 4.26 1.74 20.12
N GLU A 271 3.88 2.43 19.05
CA GLU A 271 2.48 2.56 18.63
C GLU A 271 1.91 1.22 18.13
N ARG A 272 2.69 0.50 17.30
CA ARG A 272 2.30 -0.82 16.80
C ARG A 272 2.16 -1.83 17.94
N GLU A 273 3.11 -1.83 18.87
CA GLU A 273 3.07 -2.72 20.03
C GLU A 273 1.87 -2.41 20.95
N GLN A 274 1.57 -1.13 21.17
CA GLN A 274 0.38 -0.74 21.92
C GLN A 274 -0.91 -1.17 21.23
N THR A 275 -0.97 -1.05 19.91
CA THR A 275 -2.12 -1.47 19.11
C THR A 275 -2.28 -2.99 19.12
N LEU A 276 -1.19 -3.74 18.97
CA LEU A 276 -1.18 -5.19 19.10
C LEU A 276 -1.67 -5.63 20.49
N ASN A 277 -1.13 -5.04 21.54
CA ASN A 277 -1.53 -5.36 22.92
C ASN A 277 -3.03 -5.08 23.13
N GLN A 278 -3.55 -3.98 22.57
CA GLN A 278 -5.00 -3.69 22.64
C GLN A 278 -5.81 -4.74 21.89
N LEU A 279 -5.36 -5.17 20.70
CA LEU A 279 -6.02 -6.24 19.94
C LEU A 279 -6.09 -7.54 20.75
N LEU A 280 -4.98 -7.92 21.39
CA LEU A 280 -4.92 -9.10 22.24
C LEU A 280 -5.89 -9.00 23.43
N VAL A 281 -5.95 -7.83 24.07
CA VAL A 281 -6.86 -7.58 25.20
C VAL A 281 -8.33 -7.69 24.75
N GLU A 282 -8.70 -7.11 23.61
CA GLU A 282 -10.08 -7.17 23.10
C GLU A 282 -10.47 -8.61 22.74
N MET A 283 -9.56 -9.38 22.11
CA MET A 283 -9.82 -10.80 21.78
C MET A 283 -9.96 -11.66 23.03
N ASP A 284 -9.12 -11.44 24.05
CA ASP A 284 -9.22 -12.17 25.33
C ASP A 284 -10.52 -11.82 26.08
N GLY A 285 -10.99 -10.58 25.93
CA GLY A 285 -12.18 -10.04 26.58
C GLY A 285 -13.53 -10.43 25.98
N PHE A 286 -13.57 -11.28 24.95
CA PHE A 286 -14.83 -11.78 24.40
C PHE A 286 -15.48 -12.84 25.31
N ASP A 287 -16.76 -12.66 25.56
CA ASP A 287 -17.58 -13.70 26.11
C ASP A 287 -17.92 -14.74 25.00
N PRO A 288 -17.78 -16.04 25.25
CA PRO A 288 -18.18 -17.08 24.29
C PRO A 288 -19.65 -16.99 23.82
N SER A 289 -20.50 -16.29 24.57
CA SER A 289 -21.91 -16.04 24.22
C SER A 289 -22.11 -14.92 23.20
N GLU A 290 -21.13 -14.06 22.96
CA GLU A 290 -21.29 -12.87 22.09
C GLU A 290 -21.35 -13.20 20.59
N ALA A 291 -21.07 -14.44 20.16
CA ALA A 291 -21.11 -14.90 18.76
C ALA A 291 -20.38 -13.95 17.78
N ILE A 292 -19.22 -13.43 18.20
CA ILE A 292 -18.33 -12.60 17.37
C ILE A 292 -17.12 -13.46 16.99
N ILE A 293 -16.80 -13.51 15.71
CA ILE A 293 -15.61 -14.22 15.23
C ILE A 293 -14.66 -13.22 14.55
N VAL A 294 -13.38 -13.27 14.93
CA VAL A 294 -12.34 -12.48 14.31
C VAL A 294 -11.64 -13.33 13.27
N ILE A 295 -11.68 -12.93 12.01
CA ILE A 295 -10.92 -13.57 10.94
C ILE A 295 -9.80 -12.61 10.53
N ALA A 296 -8.56 -13.07 10.54
CA ALA A 296 -7.44 -12.29 10.04
C ALA A 296 -6.81 -12.95 8.81
N SER A 297 -6.19 -12.16 7.95
CA SER A 297 -5.43 -12.66 6.81
C SER A 297 -3.99 -12.18 6.86
N THR A 298 -3.05 -13.04 6.43
CA THR A 298 -1.66 -12.67 6.24
C THR A 298 -1.04 -13.43 5.07
N ASN A 299 -0.06 -12.78 4.42
CA ASN A 299 0.81 -13.43 3.44
C ASN A 299 2.13 -13.90 4.09
N ARG A 300 2.38 -13.50 5.34
CA ARG A 300 3.65 -13.74 6.04
C ARG A 300 3.41 -14.20 7.47
N PRO A 301 3.04 -15.46 7.68
CA PRO A 301 2.84 -16.01 9.02
C PRO A 301 4.14 -16.05 9.86
N ASP A 302 5.30 -16.09 9.19
CA ASP A 302 6.65 -16.11 9.77
C ASP A 302 7.00 -14.87 10.60
N VAL A 303 6.38 -13.72 10.31
CA VAL A 303 6.67 -12.47 11.00
C VAL A 303 5.71 -12.16 12.15
N LEU A 304 4.66 -12.97 12.34
CA LEU A 304 3.64 -12.71 13.35
C LEU A 304 4.13 -13.02 14.78
N ASP A 305 3.70 -12.20 15.75
CA ASP A 305 3.95 -12.44 17.16
C ASP A 305 3.25 -13.74 17.60
N PRO A 306 3.97 -14.71 18.19
CA PRO A 306 3.40 -15.96 18.68
C PRO A 306 2.25 -15.77 19.67
N ALA A 307 2.16 -14.62 20.33
CA ALA A 307 1.05 -14.30 21.22
C ALA A 307 -0.30 -14.26 20.50
N LEU A 308 -0.34 -13.94 19.21
CA LEU A 308 -1.55 -13.97 18.39
C LEU A 308 -2.07 -15.39 18.16
N LEU A 309 -1.15 -16.38 18.10
CA LEU A 309 -1.45 -17.77 17.77
C LEU A 309 -1.77 -18.63 19.01
N ARG A 310 -1.85 -18.01 20.20
CA ARG A 310 -2.21 -18.75 21.43
C ARG A 310 -3.68 -19.11 21.44
N PRO A 311 -4.03 -20.27 22.06
CA PRO A 311 -5.43 -20.69 22.24
C PRO A 311 -6.30 -19.56 22.86
N GLY A 312 -7.49 -19.38 22.32
CA GLY A 312 -8.41 -18.30 22.71
C GLY A 312 -8.26 -17.00 21.91
N ARG A 313 -7.35 -16.98 20.90
CA ARG A 313 -7.13 -15.86 19.96
C ARG A 313 -7.30 -16.37 18.53
N PHE A 314 -6.22 -16.41 17.71
CA PHE A 314 -6.23 -17.08 16.41
C PHE A 314 -5.82 -18.55 16.59
N ASP A 315 -6.70 -19.32 17.18
CA ASP A 315 -6.46 -20.72 17.51
C ASP A 315 -6.70 -21.69 16.34
N ARG A 316 -7.30 -21.19 15.25
CA ARG A 316 -7.45 -21.94 13.99
C ARG A 316 -6.66 -21.25 12.88
N GLN A 317 -5.85 -22.03 12.16
CA GLN A 317 -5.12 -21.57 10.98
C GLN A 317 -5.71 -22.25 9.75
N VAL A 318 -6.19 -21.45 8.80
CA VAL A 318 -6.74 -21.92 7.52
C VAL A 318 -5.75 -21.58 6.41
N VAL A 319 -5.20 -22.61 5.77
CA VAL A 319 -4.23 -22.43 4.69
C VAL A 319 -4.96 -22.26 3.36
N VAL A 320 -4.76 -21.11 2.71
CA VAL A 320 -5.31 -20.78 1.40
C VAL A 320 -4.17 -20.80 0.39
N SER A 321 -3.86 -21.99 -0.15
CA SER A 321 -2.79 -22.21 -1.14
C SER A 321 -3.18 -21.73 -2.54
N ASN A 322 -2.19 -21.73 -3.46
CA ASN A 322 -2.49 -21.57 -4.87
C ASN A 322 -3.38 -22.72 -5.35
N PRO A 323 -4.32 -22.45 -6.28
CA PRO A 323 -5.25 -23.46 -6.75
C PRO A 323 -4.55 -24.55 -7.59
N ASP A 324 -5.01 -25.77 -7.45
CA ASP A 324 -4.68 -26.89 -8.33
C ASP A 324 -5.27 -26.72 -9.75
N ILE A 325 -5.00 -27.61 -10.68
CA ILE A 325 -5.52 -27.54 -12.05
C ILE A 325 -7.06 -27.43 -12.08
N GLY A 326 -7.74 -28.24 -11.25
CA GLY A 326 -9.20 -28.22 -11.15
C GLY A 326 -9.73 -26.92 -10.58
N GLY A 327 -9.05 -26.40 -9.55
CA GLY A 327 -9.34 -25.10 -8.96
C GLY A 327 -9.13 -23.96 -9.96
N ARG A 328 -8.02 -23.98 -10.73
CA ARG A 328 -7.76 -22.97 -11.77
C ARG A 328 -8.84 -23.00 -12.86
N GLU A 329 -9.26 -24.19 -13.28
CA GLU A 329 -10.36 -24.31 -14.25
C GLU A 329 -11.66 -23.68 -13.73
N ARG A 330 -12.02 -23.94 -12.46
CA ARG A 330 -13.23 -23.36 -11.86
C ARG A 330 -13.11 -21.84 -11.70
N ILE A 331 -11.97 -21.34 -11.26
CA ILE A 331 -11.70 -19.89 -11.13
C ILE A 331 -11.80 -19.20 -12.51
N LEU A 332 -11.19 -19.78 -13.54
CA LEU A 332 -11.28 -19.26 -14.91
C LEU A 332 -12.75 -19.19 -15.38
N ARG A 333 -13.55 -20.24 -15.15
CA ARG A 333 -14.99 -20.25 -15.51
C ARG A 333 -15.76 -19.12 -14.82
N VAL A 334 -15.45 -18.83 -13.55
CA VAL A 334 -16.06 -17.70 -12.81
C VAL A 334 -15.72 -16.37 -13.47
N HIS A 335 -14.44 -16.12 -13.76
CA HIS A 335 -14.01 -14.85 -14.36
C HIS A 335 -14.42 -14.70 -15.85
N MET A 336 -14.56 -15.81 -16.56
CA MET A 336 -14.99 -15.84 -17.96
C MET A 336 -16.51 -15.66 -18.15
N LYS A 337 -17.32 -15.76 -17.08
CA LYS A 337 -18.79 -15.73 -17.16
C LYS A 337 -19.35 -14.53 -17.93
N ASN A 338 -18.70 -13.38 -17.84
CA ASN A 338 -19.14 -12.14 -18.48
C ASN A 338 -18.32 -11.76 -19.73
N VAL A 339 -17.47 -12.66 -20.22
CA VAL A 339 -16.60 -12.43 -21.38
C VAL A 339 -17.15 -13.20 -22.57
N PRO A 340 -17.36 -12.57 -23.75
CA PRO A 340 -17.81 -13.27 -24.96
C PRO A 340 -16.67 -14.15 -25.47
N LEU A 341 -16.84 -15.48 -25.34
CA LEU A 341 -15.85 -16.48 -25.76
C LEU A 341 -16.22 -17.09 -27.09
N ALA A 342 -15.24 -17.38 -27.93
CA ALA A 342 -15.41 -18.18 -29.14
C ALA A 342 -15.46 -19.69 -28.79
N ALA A 343 -15.96 -20.49 -29.70
CA ALA A 343 -16.16 -21.93 -29.50
C ALA A 343 -14.84 -22.74 -29.39
N ASP A 344 -13.73 -22.16 -29.84
CA ASP A 344 -12.38 -22.76 -29.80
C ASP A 344 -11.71 -22.65 -28.41
N VAL A 345 -12.30 -21.89 -27.46
CA VAL A 345 -11.70 -21.66 -26.13
C VAL A 345 -11.87 -22.88 -25.23
N GLU A 346 -10.77 -23.53 -24.96
CA GLU A 346 -10.70 -24.68 -24.04
C GLU A 346 -10.14 -24.27 -22.69
N VAL A 347 -11.02 -24.08 -21.71
CA VAL A 347 -10.65 -23.61 -20.35
C VAL A 347 -9.65 -24.54 -19.66
N LYS A 348 -9.78 -25.85 -19.89
CA LYS A 348 -8.89 -26.86 -19.30
C LYS A 348 -7.44 -26.70 -19.81
N THR A 349 -7.26 -26.42 -21.09
CA THR A 349 -5.95 -26.14 -21.70
C THR A 349 -5.32 -24.88 -21.10
N ILE A 350 -6.13 -23.82 -20.89
CA ILE A 350 -5.67 -22.60 -20.23
C ILE A 350 -5.27 -22.87 -18.78
N ALA A 351 -6.07 -23.63 -18.03
CA ALA A 351 -5.76 -24.00 -16.64
C ALA A 351 -4.48 -24.83 -16.52
N ARG A 352 -4.23 -25.76 -17.43
CA ARG A 352 -2.96 -26.51 -17.51
C ARG A 352 -1.78 -25.58 -17.82
N GLY A 353 -2.00 -24.60 -18.70
CA GLY A 353 -1.00 -23.64 -19.13
C GLY A 353 -0.62 -22.59 -18.10
N THR A 354 -1.24 -22.57 -16.91
CA THR A 354 -1.03 -21.56 -15.86
C THR A 354 -0.64 -22.17 -14.52
N PRO A 355 0.42 -23.02 -14.44
CA PRO A 355 0.85 -23.60 -13.17
C PRO A 355 1.31 -22.49 -12.21
N GLY A 356 0.92 -22.60 -10.95
CA GLY A 356 1.32 -21.66 -9.90
C GLY A 356 0.59 -20.32 -9.90
N PHE A 357 -0.33 -20.06 -10.85
CA PHE A 357 -1.14 -18.84 -10.87
C PHE A 357 -2.10 -18.82 -9.69
N SER A 358 -2.16 -17.66 -9.04
CA SER A 358 -3.18 -17.35 -8.05
C SER A 358 -4.52 -16.98 -8.71
N GLY A 359 -5.58 -16.88 -7.92
CA GLY A 359 -6.88 -16.41 -8.42
C GLY A 359 -6.82 -15.01 -9.07
N ALA A 360 -6.00 -14.12 -8.52
CA ALA A 360 -5.79 -12.78 -9.07
C ALA A 360 -5.05 -12.81 -10.41
N ASP A 361 -4.06 -13.70 -10.56
CA ASP A 361 -3.34 -13.86 -11.82
C ASP A 361 -4.25 -14.40 -12.93
N LEU A 362 -5.13 -15.34 -12.58
CA LEU A 362 -6.13 -15.89 -13.51
C LEU A 362 -7.17 -14.85 -13.92
N ALA A 363 -7.63 -14.02 -12.98
CA ALA A 363 -8.51 -12.90 -13.29
C ALA A 363 -7.84 -11.89 -14.23
N ASN A 364 -6.58 -11.57 -13.98
CA ASN A 364 -5.77 -10.71 -14.84
C ASN A 364 -5.57 -11.31 -16.22
N LEU A 365 -5.31 -12.62 -16.31
CA LEU A 365 -5.18 -13.33 -17.58
C LEU A 365 -6.45 -13.19 -18.45
N VAL A 366 -7.62 -13.40 -17.85
CA VAL A 366 -8.90 -13.25 -18.56
C VAL A 366 -9.09 -11.80 -19.05
N ASN A 367 -8.77 -10.83 -18.21
CA ASN A 367 -8.84 -9.41 -18.57
C ASN A 367 -7.86 -9.06 -19.71
N GLU A 368 -6.60 -9.51 -19.63
CA GLU A 368 -5.60 -9.27 -20.67
C GLU A 368 -6.00 -9.92 -22.01
N ALA A 369 -6.58 -11.12 -21.98
CA ALA A 369 -7.09 -11.79 -23.20
C ALA A 369 -8.22 -10.98 -23.85
N ALA A 370 -9.15 -10.47 -23.03
CA ALA A 370 -10.21 -9.60 -23.53
C ALA A 370 -9.67 -8.27 -24.12
N LEU A 371 -8.68 -7.66 -23.46
CA LEU A 371 -8.02 -6.46 -23.98
C LEU A 371 -7.28 -6.73 -25.29
N MET A 372 -6.65 -7.91 -25.44
CA MET A 372 -5.98 -8.29 -26.69
C MET A 372 -6.96 -8.52 -27.83
N ALA A 373 -8.09 -9.19 -27.57
CA ALA A 373 -9.16 -9.36 -28.55
C ALA A 373 -9.72 -7.99 -29.01
N ALA A 374 -9.94 -7.07 -28.06
CA ALA A 374 -10.41 -5.73 -28.36
C ALA A 374 -9.41 -4.93 -29.22
N ARG A 375 -8.10 -5.01 -28.95
CA ARG A 375 -7.04 -4.38 -29.77
C ARG A 375 -7.01 -4.91 -31.21
N LYS A 376 -7.37 -6.17 -31.39
CA LYS A 376 -7.47 -6.82 -32.71
C LYS A 376 -8.86 -6.60 -33.37
N ASN A 377 -9.72 -5.74 -32.77
CA ASN A 377 -11.10 -5.46 -33.18
C ASN A 377 -11.96 -6.74 -33.33
N ARG A 378 -11.72 -7.74 -32.49
CA ARG A 378 -12.53 -8.97 -32.42
C ARG A 378 -13.75 -8.74 -31.53
N ARG A 379 -14.85 -9.42 -31.85
CA ARG A 379 -16.10 -9.38 -31.06
C ARG A 379 -16.13 -10.45 -29.96
N MET A 380 -15.27 -11.46 -30.08
CA MET A 380 -15.17 -12.61 -29.18
C MET A 380 -13.69 -12.89 -28.91
N VAL A 381 -13.40 -13.39 -27.72
CA VAL A 381 -12.06 -13.81 -27.33
C VAL A 381 -11.83 -15.23 -27.80
N VAL A 382 -10.75 -15.47 -28.51
CA VAL A 382 -10.36 -16.79 -29.04
C VAL A 382 -9.24 -17.40 -28.21
N GLN A 383 -8.99 -18.72 -28.35
CA GLN A 383 -7.93 -19.44 -27.64
C GLN A 383 -6.56 -18.75 -27.79
N ARG A 384 -6.23 -18.27 -28.99
CA ARG A 384 -4.96 -17.57 -29.27
C ARG A 384 -4.80 -16.28 -28.45
N ASP A 385 -5.89 -15.56 -28.13
CA ASP A 385 -5.80 -14.35 -27.31
C ASP A 385 -5.44 -14.70 -25.86
N PHE A 386 -5.88 -15.86 -25.34
CA PHE A 386 -5.45 -16.38 -24.03
C PHE A 386 -4.00 -16.81 -24.03
N GLU A 387 -3.51 -17.44 -25.10
CA GLU A 387 -2.09 -17.80 -25.22
C GLU A 387 -1.20 -16.54 -25.25
N ASP A 388 -1.55 -15.55 -26.06
CA ASP A 388 -0.83 -14.28 -26.16
C ASP A 388 -0.87 -13.52 -24.80
N ALA A 389 -2.03 -13.55 -24.11
CA ALA A 389 -2.19 -12.94 -22.78
C ALA A 389 -1.35 -13.66 -21.71
N LYS A 390 -1.34 -14.99 -21.73
CA LYS A 390 -0.50 -15.82 -20.84
C LYS A 390 0.97 -15.46 -21.00
N ASP A 391 1.44 -15.38 -22.24
CA ASP A 391 2.81 -14.99 -22.55
C ASP A 391 3.13 -13.61 -21.99
N ARG A 392 2.20 -12.66 -22.17
CA ARG A 392 2.37 -11.30 -21.66
C ARG A 392 2.40 -11.22 -20.14
N VAL A 393 1.56 -11.98 -19.45
CA VAL A 393 1.49 -12.01 -17.99
C VAL A 393 2.75 -12.67 -17.41
N MET A 394 3.21 -13.78 -18.01
CA MET A 394 4.36 -14.53 -17.50
C MET A 394 5.70 -13.89 -17.83
N MET A 395 5.84 -13.30 -19.02
CA MET A 395 7.12 -12.86 -19.59
C MET A 395 7.21 -11.36 -19.85
N GLY A 396 6.10 -10.65 -19.78
CA GLY A 396 6.02 -9.23 -20.17
C GLY A 396 5.70 -9.01 -21.65
N ALA A 397 5.69 -7.75 -22.06
CA ALA A 397 5.39 -7.36 -23.43
C ALA A 397 6.49 -7.74 -24.42
N GLU A 398 6.12 -8.03 -25.67
CA GLU A 398 7.07 -8.19 -26.76
C GLU A 398 7.87 -6.90 -27.00
N ARG A 399 9.18 -7.05 -27.18
CA ARG A 399 10.08 -5.94 -27.50
C ARG A 399 10.18 -5.73 -29.01
N LYS A 400 9.10 -5.24 -29.64
CA LYS A 400 9.05 -5.00 -31.10
C LYS A 400 10.05 -3.96 -31.60
N SER A 401 10.57 -3.10 -30.70
CA SER A 401 11.58 -2.09 -31.04
C SER A 401 13.01 -2.61 -30.99
N MET A 402 13.24 -3.83 -30.52
CA MET A 402 14.56 -4.43 -30.45
C MET A 402 14.87 -5.12 -31.77
N ALA A 403 15.60 -4.41 -32.64
CA ALA A 403 16.12 -4.98 -33.87
C ALA A 403 17.29 -5.90 -33.52
N MET A 404 17.07 -7.20 -33.51
CA MET A 404 18.17 -8.20 -33.45
C MET A 404 18.84 -8.30 -34.79
N THR A 405 20.17 -8.40 -34.79
CA THR A 405 20.94 -8.73 -35.99
C THR A 405 20.65 -10.17 -36.43
N GLU A 406 20.87 -10.50 -37.68
CA GLU A 406 20.65 -11.87 -38.18
C GLU A 406 21.55 -12.89 -37.46
N ASP A 407 22.77 -12.47 -37.05
CA ASP A 407 23.65 -13.32 -36.23
C ASP A 407 23.10 -13.57 -34.85
N GLU A 408 22.53 -12.54 -34.18
CA GLU A 408 21.88 -12.69 -32.88
C GLU A 408 20.62 -13.57 -32.93
N LYS A 409 19.80 -13.40 -33.97
CA LYS A 409 18.65 -14.28 -34.21
C LYS A 409 19.08 -15.72 -34.41
N ARG A 410 20.10 -15.92 -35.21
CA ARG A 410 20.66 -17.25 -35.47
C ARG A 410 21.18 -17.89 -34.18
N LEU A 411 21.93 -17.15 -33.39
CA LEU A 411 22.47 -17.62 -32.13
C LEU A 411 21.31 -18.00 -31.17
N THR A 412 20.30 -17.13 -31.03
CA THR A 412 19.13 -17.39 -30.21
C THR A 412 18.36 -18.62 -30.69
N ALA A 413 18.20 -18.80 -32.02
CA ALA A 413 17.49 -19.95 -32.58
C ALA A 413 18.18 -21.29 -32.25
N TYR A 414 19.52 -21.33 -32.27
CA TYR A 414 20.25 -22.51 -31.84
C TYR A 414 20.23 -22.72 -30.34
N HIS A 415 20.28 -21.63 -29.56
CA HIS A 415 20.15 -21.68 -28.11
C HIS A 415 18.82 -22.30 -27.68
N GLU A 416 17.70 -21.73 -28.15
CA GLU A 416 16.35 -22.25 -27.86
C GLU A 416 16.11 -23.62 -28.48
N GLY A 417 16.65 -23.86 -29.69
CA GLY A 417 16.63 -25.18 -30.33
C GLY A 417 17.33 -26.23 -29.48
N GLY A 418 18.45 -25.87 -28.84
CA GLY A 418 19.18 -26.73 -27.91
C GLY A 418 18.34 -27.14 -26.70
N HIS A 419 17.70 -26.17 -26.04
CA HIS A 419 16.79 -26.45 -24.93
C HIS A 419 15.62 -27.35 -25.36
N ALA A 420 14.99 -27.06 -26.49
CA ALA A 420 13.84 -27.81 -27.00
C ALA A 420 14.21 -29.25 -27.34
N LEU A 421 15.34 -29.44 -28.06
CA LEU A 421 15.80 -30.75 -28.47
C LEU A 421 16.13 -31.65 -27.27
N ILE A 422 16.84 -31.10 -26.27
CA ILE A 422 17.15 -31.87 -25.07
C ILE A 422 15.88 -32.19 -24.30
N ALA A 423 14.97 -31.24 -24.12
CA ALA A 423 13.71 -31.49 -23.44
C ALA A 423 12.86 -32.62 -24.09
N LEU A 424 12.98 -32.80 -25.39
CA LEU A 424 12.29 -33.91 -26.10
C LEU A 424 13.01 -35.27 -26.00
N ASN A 425 14.27 -35.29 -25.55
CA ASN A 425 15.11 -36.50 -25.57
C ASN A 425 15.61 -36.95 -24.19
N VAL A 426 15.33 -36.21 -23.12
CA VAL A 426 15.58 -36.66 -21.74
C VAL A 426 14.38 -37.45 -21.20
N PRO A 427 14.61 -38.43 -20.29
CA PRO A 427 13.56 -39.39 -19.94
C PRO A 427 12.42 -38.82 -19.10
N ALA A 428 12.69 -37.91 -18.18
CA ALA A 428 11.70 -37.46 -17.21
C ALA A 428 11.55 -35.93 -17.26
N THR A 429 10.72 -35.46 -18.16
CA THR A 429 10.47 -34.03 -18.36
C THR A 429 9.01 -33.74 -18.70
N ASP A 430 8.60 -32.50 -18.46
CA ASP A 430 7.30 -32.01 -18.90
C ASP A 430 7.30 -31.79 -20.42
N PRO A 431 6.16 -31.98 -21.09
CA PRO A 431 6.06 -31.77 -22.53
C PRO A 431 6.44 -30.33 -22.93
N VAL A 432 7.17 -30.22 -24.03
CA VAL A 432 7.45 -28.91 -24.65
C VAL A 432 6.16 -28.35 -25.20
N HIS A 433 5.75 -27.19 -24.72
CA HIS A 433 4.57 -26.48 -25.20
C HIS A 433 4.90 -25.63 -26.43
N LYS A 434 5.97 -24.85 -26.34
CA LYS A 434 6.46 -24.02 -27.46
C LYS A 434 7.91 -23.59 -27.26
N ALA A 435 8.55 -23.22 -28.37
CA ALA A 435 9.84 -22.52 -28.41
C ALA A 435 9.67 -21.24 -29.24
N THR A 436 10.30 -20.12 -28.80
CA THR A 436 10.20 -18.84 -29.49
C THR A 436 11.51 -18.08 -29.40
N ILE A 437 11.83 -17.35 -30.47
CA ILE A 437 12.99 -16.41 -30.52
C ILE A 437 12.52 -14.94 -30.49
N ILE A 438 11.23 -14.69 -30.20
CA ILE A 438 10.71 -13.34 -30.04
C ILE A 438 11.15 -12.81 -28.68
N PRO A 439 11.89 -11.68 -28.60
CA PRO A 439 12.37 -11.15 -27.35
C PRO A 439 11.23 -10.61 -26.48
N ARG A 440 11.19 -11.05 -25.21
CA ARG A 440 10.21 -10.60 -24.21
C ARG A 440 10.89 -10.27 -22.89
N GLY A 441 10.55 -9.16 -22.29
CA GLY A 441 11.14 -8.74 -21.01
C GLY A 441 12.67 -8.67 -21.07
N ARG A 442 13.37 -9.58 -20.39
CA ARG A 442 14.84 -9.71 -20.40
C ARG A 442 15.34 -10.88 -21.25
N ALA A 443 14.47 -11.76 -21.67
CA ALA A 443 14.83 -12.93 -22.46
C ALA A 443 14.82 -12.62 -23.96
N LEU A 444 15.80 -13.14 -24.70
CA LEU A 444 15.90 -13.02 -26.16
C LEU A 444 15.08 -14.09 -26.85
N GLY A 445 14.89 -15.24 -26.20
CA GLY A 445 14.06 -16.34 -26.62
C GLY A 445 13.59 -17.14 -25.39
N MET A 446 12.87 -18.24 -25.60
CA MET A 446 12.40 -19.11 -24.54
C MET A 446 11.87 -20.44 -25.07
N VAL A 447 12.11 -21.51 -24.31
CA VAL A 447 11.39 -22.77 -24.41
C VAL A 447 10.47 -22.95 -23.20
N MET A 448 9.18 -23.10 -23.47
CA MET A 448 8.16 -23.30 -22.43
C MET A 448 7.79 -24.78 -22.36
N GLN A 449 7.90 -25.35 -21.18
CA GLN A 449 7.40 -26.67 -20.84
C GLN A 449 6.16 -26.53 -19.96
N LEU A 450 5.14 -27.34 -20.17
CA LEU A 450 3.90 -27.31 -19.38
C LEU A 450 3.69 -28.67 -18.72
N PRO A 451 3.56 -28.70 -17.39
CA PRO A 451 3.28 -29.94 -16.70
C PRO A 451 1.88 -30.48 -17.05
N GLU A 452 1.76 -31.80 -17.19
CA GLU A 452 0.46 -32.44 -17.40
C GLU A 452 -0.42 -32.42 -16.15
N ARG A 453 0.23 -32.35 -14.97
CA ARG A 453 -0.39 -32.27 -13.64
C ARG A 453 0.42 -31.39 -12.73
N ASP A 454 -0.19 -30.89 -11.66
CA ASP A 454 0.55 -30.18 -10.64
C ASP A 454 1.54 -31.13 -9.93
N GLN A 455 2.81 -30.74 -9.88
CA GLN A 455 3.89 -31.53 -9.31
C GLN A 455 4.10 -31.10 -7.86
N LEU A 456 3.88 -32.04 -6.92
CA LEU A 456 4.15 -31.82 -5.50
C LEU A 456 5.60 -32.14 -5.12
N SER A 457 6.28 -32.99 -5.89
CA SER A 457 7.67 -33.37 -5.68
C SER A 457 8.34 -33.69 -7.02
N MET A 458 9.65 -33.53 -7.07
CA MET A 458 10.47 -33.90 -8.23
C MET A 458 11.34 -35.12 -7.89
N SER A 459 11.38 -36.10 -8.79
CA SER A 459 12.27 -37.23 -8.66
C SER A 459 13.71 -36.84 -9.01
N TYR A 460 14.68 -37.67 -8.60
CA TYR A 460 16.08 -37.50 -8.97
C TYR A 460 16.27 -37.42 -10.48
N GLU A 461 15.60 -38.31 -11.24
CA GLU A 461 15.64 -38.35 -12.69
C GLU A 461 15.10 -37.06 -13.33
N GLN A 462 13.99 -36.51 -12.78
CA GLN A 462 13.46 -35.21 -13.25
C GLN A 462 14.45 -34.07 -13.01
N MET A 463 15.14 -34.06 -11.86
CA MET A 463 16.11 -33.01 -11.54
C MET A 463 17.34 -33.10 -12.43
N THR A 464 17.86 -34.30 -12.68
CA THR A 464 19.02 -34.50 -13.58
C THR A 464 18.65 -34.16 -15.03
N SER A 465 17.45 -34.55 -15.51
CA SER A 465 16.91 -34.13 -16.81
C SER A 465 16.79 -32.61 -16.90
N ARG A 466 16.32 -31.97 -15.85
CA ARG A 466 16.23 -30.49 -15.79
C ARG A 466 17.59 -29.81 -15.88
N LEU A 467 18.63 -30.36 -15.23
CA LEU A 467 20.00 -29.86 -15.36
C LEU A 467 20.51 -29.97 -16.80
N ALA A 468 20.25 -31.08 -17.49
CA ALA A 468 20.62 -31.25 -18.89
C ALA A 468 19.91 -30.23 -19.79
N ILE A 469 18.60 -30.02 -19.59
CA ILE A 469 17.81 -29.01 -20.34
C ILE A 469 18.41 -27.63 -20.17
N LEU A 470 18.70 -27.20 -18.91
CA LEU A 470 19.26 -25.88 -18.62
C LEU A 470 20.65 -25.66 -19.27
N MET A 471 21.43 -26.74 -19.46
CA MET A 471 22.72 -26.64 -20.14
C MET A 471 22.58 -26.65 -21.67
N GLY A 472 21.40 -26.94 -22.22
CA GLY A 472 21.14 -27.14 -23.63
C GLY A 472 21.48 -25.96 -24.51
N GLY A 473 21.02 -24.77 -24.16
CA GLY A 473 21.27 -23.57 -24.94
C GLY A 473 22.76 -23.28 -25.09
N ARG A 474 23.52 -23.28 -23.98
CA ARG A 474 24.95 -23.06 -23.99
C ARG A 474 25.73 -24.12 -24.78
N MET A 475 25.32 -25.40 -24.65
CA MET A 475 25.99 -26.47 -25.40
C MET A 475 25.70 -26.40 -26.89
N ALA A 476 24.50 -25.97 -27.29
CA ALA A 476 24.22 -25.71 -28.70
C ALA A 476 25.06 -24.55 -29.27
N GLU A 477 25.20 -23.45 -28.52
CA GLU A 477 26.12 -22.36 -28.90
C GLU A 477 27.55 -22.86 -29.08
N GLU A 478 28.08 -23.65 -28.11
CA GLU A 478 29.45 -24.17 -28.16
C GLU A 478 29.70 -25.10 -29.37
N LEU A 479 28.74 -25.98 -29.65
CA LEU A 479 28.86 -26.95 -30.76
C LEU A 479 28.80 -26.29 -32.14
N ILE A 480 27.95 -25.28 -32.32
CA ILE A 480 27.68 -24.67 -33.61
C ILE A 480 28.64 -23.51 -33.91
N PHE A 481 28.93 -22.67 -32.93
CA PHE A 481 29.72 -21.44 -33.15
C PHE A 481 31.14 -21.52 -32.58
N GLY A 482 31.43 -22.55 -31.78
CA GLY A 482 32.73 -22.73 -31.12
C GLY A 482 32.84 -21.94 -29.81
N LYS A 483 33.86 -22.29 -29.00
CA LYS A 483 34.02 -21.74 -27.63
C LYS A 483 34.22 -20.23 -27.60
N ASP A 484 34.83 -19.66 -28.62
CA ASP A 484 35.13 -18.23 -28.66
C ASP A 484 33.92 -17.33 -28.94
N LYS A 485 32.81 -17.91 -29.41
CA LYS A 485 31.57 -17.20 -29.74
C LYS A 485 30.40 -17.46 -28.78
N ILE A 486 30.69 -18.13 -27.67
CA ILE A 486 29.68 -18.35 -26.60
C ILE A 486 29.33 -16.99 -25.98
N THR A 487 28.05 -16.78 -25.74
CA THR A 487 27.56 -15.52 -25.17
C THR A 487 27.23 -15.61 -23.68
N SER A 488 26.97 -14.46 -23.05
CA SER A 488 26.45 -14.36 -21.70
C SER A 488 24.92 -14.69 -21.61
N GLY A 489 24.27 -15.04 -22.70
CA GLY A 489 22.85 -15.34 -22.78
C GLY A 489 22.43 -16.46 -21.82
N ALA A 490 23.27 -17.48 -21.68
CA ALA A 490 23.04 -18.60 -20.78
C ALA A 490 23.22 -18.29 -19.27
N SER A 491 23.43 -17.03 -18.86
CA SER A 491 23.66 -16.71 -17.44
C SER A 491 22.51 -17.14 -16.53
N SER A 492 21.26 -16.93 -16.95
CA SER A 492 20.07 -17.35 -16.21
C SER A 492 19.98 -18.86 -16.04
N ASP A 493 20.35 -19.63 -17.08
CA ASP A 493 20.31 -21.08 -17.08
C ASP A 493 21.38 -21.66 -16.15
N ILE A 494 22.58 -21.08 -16.18
CA ILE A 494 23.67 -21.44 -15.27
C ILE A 494 23.28 -21.17 -13.82
N ASP A 495 22.68 -20.03 -13.54
CA ASP A 495 22.19 -19.68 -12.19
C ASP A 495 21.11 -20.65 -11.71
N GLN A 496 20.16 -21.01 -12.57
CA GLN A 496 19.11 -21.97 -12.26
C GLN A 496 19.70 -23.37 -12.02
N ALA A 497 20.59 -23.84 -12.88
CA ALA A 497 21.25 -25.12 -12.75
C ALA A 497 22.08 -25.18 -11.45
N THR A 498 22.82 -24.13 -11.12
CA THR A 498 23.61 -24.05 -9.88
C THR A 498 22.71 -24.09 -8.64
N ARG A 499 21.59 -23.35 -8.63
CA ARG A 499 20.63 -23.37 -7.53
C ARG A 499 19.99 -24.76 -7.36
N LEU A 500 19.60 -25.40 -8.46
CA LEU A 500 19.01 -26.73 -8.43
C LEU A 500 20.01 -27.76 -7.90
N ALA A 501 21.24 -27.79 -8.43
CA ALA A 501 22.30 -28.69 -7.99
C ALA A 501 22.66 -28.45 -6.50
N LYS A 502 22.74 -27.19 -6.06
CA LYS A 502 22.96 -26.85 -4.66
C LYS A 502 21.84 -27.40 -3.76
N ALA A 503 20.56 -27.25 -4.17
CA ALA A 503 19.43 -27.80 -3.42
C ALA A 503 19.45 -29.32 -3.38
N MET A 504 19.80 -30.00 -4.49
CA MET A 504 19.96 -31.46 -4.54
C MET A 504 21.00 -31.95 -3.52
N VAL A 505 22.11 -31.23 -3.38
CA VAL A 505 23.20 -31.58 -2.49
C VAL A 505 22.90 -31.22 -1.03
N THR A 506 22.41 -29.98 -0.78
CA THR A 506 22.35 -29.45 0.59
C THR A 506 21.01 -29.60 1.28
N LYS A 507 19.90 -29.73 0.52
CA LYS A 507 18.54 -29.82 1.08
C LYS A 507 17.93 -31.20 0.96
N TRP A 508 18.19 -31.89 -0.16
CA TRP A 508 17.49 -33.14 -0.47
C TRP A 508 18.37 -34.38 -0.35
N GLY A 509 19.66 -34.23 -0.04
CA GLY A 509 20.55 -35.34 0.28
C GLY A 509 20.84 -36.30 -0.89
N PHE A 510 20.87 -35.81 -2.13
CA PHE A 510 21.13 -36.62 -3.34
C PHE A 510 22.62 -36.85 -3.63
N SER A 511 23.50 -36.49 -2.70
CA SER A 511 24.93 -36.79 -2.84
C SER A 511 25.34 -37.96 -1.96
N ASP A 512 25.85 -39.03 -2.56
CA ASP A 512 26.37 -40.20 -1.83
C ASP A 512 27.55 -39.84 -0.91
N LYS A 513 28.36 -38.81 -1.29
CA LYS A 513 29.53 -38.37 -0.51
C LYS A 513 29.15 -37.54 0.73
N LEU A 514 28.01 -36.90 0.71
CA LEU A 514 27.53 -36.03 1.80
C LEU A 514 26.42 -36.70 2.62
N GLY A 515 25.80 -37.75 2.06
CA GLY A 515 24.71 -38.47 2.69
C GLY A 515 23.39 -37.70 2.78
N VAL A 516 22.42 -38.28 3.46
CA VAL A 516 21.07 -37.72 3.66
C VAL A 516 21.11 -36.77 4.86
N VAL A 517 21.81 -35.65 4.70
CA VAL A 517 21.97 -34.60 5.73
C VAL A 517 21.63 -33.26 5.13
N SER A 518 20.88 -32.46 5.88
CA SER A 518 20.58 -31.08 5.47
C SER A 518 21.72 -30.15 5.90
N TYR A 519 22.37 -29.54 4.91
CA TYR A 519 23.39 -28.48 5.08
C TYR A 519 22.85 -27.10 4.75
N GLY A 520 21.52 -26.93 4.84
CA GLY A 520 20.87 -25.67 4.54
C GLY A 520 21.27 -24.56 5.54
N GLU A 521 21.40 -23.34 5.06
CA GLU A 521 21.44 -22.16 5.93
C GLU A 521 20.10 -22.12 6.70
N ASN A 522 20.13 -22.09 8.03
CA ASN A 522 18.96 -21.77 8.83
C ASN A 522 18.51 -20.36 8.44
N GLN A 523 17.42 -20.25 7.68
CA GLN A 523 16.78 -18.96 7.33
C GLN A 523 16.00 -18.37 8.51
N ASP A 524 15.98 -19.07 9.67
CA ASP A 524 15.08 -18.77 10.78
C ASP A 524 15.57 -17.67 11.73
N GLU A 525 16.74 -17.07 11.50
CA GLU A 525 17.20 -15.92 12.30
C GLU A 525 17.51 -14.70 11.44
N VAL A 526 16.46 -14.04 10.94
CA VAL A 526 16.54 -12.62 10.57
C VAL A 526 16.45 -11.80 11.86
N PHE A 527 17.53 -11.79 12.65
CA PHE A 527 17.67 -10.92 13.79
C PHE A 527 18.13 -9.53 13.30
N LEU A 528 17.26 -8.51 13.46
CA LEU A 528 17.60 -7.09 13.40
C LEU A 528 17.98 -6.46 12.05
N GLY A 529 17.48 -6.88 10.90
CA GLY A 529 17.67 -6.06 9.67
C GLY A 529 19.13 -5.81 9.23
N HIS A 530 20.11 -6.21 10.04
CA HIS A 530 21.51 -6.37 9.69
C HIS A 530 21.76 -7.83 9.38
N SER A 531 22.37 -8.10 8.24
CA SER A 531 23.03 -9.38 8.00
C SER A 531 24.08 -9.57 9.11
N VAL A 532 23.65 -10.16 10.23
CA VAL A 532 24.60 -10.73 11.21
C VAL A 532 25.42 -11.72 10.38
N ALA A 533 26.73 -11.63 10.48
CA ALA A 533 27.67 -12.44 9.77
C ALA A 533 27.13 -13.87 9.66
N ARG A 534 26.90 -14.34 8.43
CA ARG A 534 26.43 -15.68 8.14
C ARG A 534 27.30 -16.66 8.90
N THR A 535 26.85 -17.12 10.04
CA THR A 535 27.51 -18.21 10.75
C THR A 535 27.27 -19.44 9.90
N GLN A 536 28.26 -19.78 9.08
CA GLN A 536 28.27 -21.04 8.35
C GLN A 536 28.45 -22.15 9.38
N ASN A 537 27.37 -22.83 9.70
CA ASN A 537 27.40 -24.00 10.59
C ASN A 537 28.05 -25.24 9.94
N VAL A 538 28.80 -25.02 8.86
CA VAL A 538 29.40 -26.08 8.04
C VAL A 538 30.92 -25.88 8.01
N SER A 539 31.68 -26.94 8.27
CA SER A 539 33.14 -26.89 8.21
C SER A 539 33.64 -26.55 6.80
N SER A 540 34.81 -25.94 6.70
CA SER A 540 35.44 -25.63 5.41
C SER A 540 35.69 -26.88 4.55
N GLU A 541 35.89 -28.05 5.17
CA GLU A 541 36.06 -29.30 4.44
C GLU A 541 34.74 -29.76 3.82
N THR A 542 33.66 -29.70 4.60
CA THR A 542 32.30 -30.03 4.09
C THR A 542 31.87 -29.06 2.98
N MET A 543 32.20 -27.79 3.10
CA MET A 543 31.91 -26.81 2.03
C MET A 543 32.63 -27.15 0.73
N LYS A 544 33.91 -27.54 0.80
CA LYS A 544 34.65 -28.02 -0.40
C LYS A 544 33.99 -29.26 -1.03
N LYS A 545 33.47 -30.16 -0.22
CA LYS A 545 32.75 -31.35 -0.72
C LYS A 545 31.42 -30.95 -1.36
N ILE A 546 30.67 -29.96 -0.78
CA ILE A 546 29.46 -29.42 -1.37
C ILE A 546 29.76 -28.81 -2.74
N ASP A 547 30.78 -27.95 -2.84
CA ASP A 547 31.16 -27.30 -4.10
C ASP A 547 31.57 -28.32 -5.17
N ALA A 548 32.30 -29.37 -4.78
CA ALA A 548 32.69 -30.46 -5.68
C ALA A 548 31.46 -31.23 -6.21
N GLU A 549 30.50 -31.55 -5.33
CA GLU A 549 29.29 -32.28 -5.72
C GLU A 549 28.34 -31.41 -6.57
N VAL A 550 28.17 -30.13 -6.24
CA VAL A 550 27.40 -29.17 -7.08
C VAL A 550 28.01 -29.12 -8.49
N ARG A 551 29.34 -28.96 -8.58
CA ARG A 551 30.04 -28.97 -9.88
C ARG A 551 29.82 -30.29 -10.62
N ARG A 552 29.90 -31.44 -9.93
CA ARG A 552 29.67 -32.77 -10.51
C ARG A 552 28.29 -32.88 -11.15
N PHE A 553 27.22 -32.43 -10.46
CA PHE A 553 25.86 -32.47 -10.99
C PHE A 553 25.69 -31.55 -12.21
N VAL A 554 26.20 -30.33 -12.16
CA VAL A 554 26.12 -29.39 -13.30
C VAL A 554 26.90 -29.94 -14.49
N THR A 555 28.12 -30.48 -14.28
CA THR A 555 28.93 -31.07 -15.33
C THR A 555 28.27 -32.31 -15.95
N ALA A 556 27.66 -33.18 -15.12
CA ALA A 556 26.92 -34.33 -15.63
C ALA A 556 25.74 -33.89 -16.53
N GLY A 557 25.00 -32.84 -16.15
CA GLY A 557 23.95 -32.27 -16.99
C GLY A 557 24.52 -31.69 -18.31
N GLN A 558 25.68 -31.02 -18.25
CA GLN A 558 26.37 -30.50 -19.43
C GLN A 558 26.82 -31.62 -20.38
N ASP A 559 27.39 -32.69 -19.84
CA ASP A 559 27.85 -33.83 -20.64
C ASP A 559 26.70 -34.56 -21.33
N GLU A 560 25.58 -34.75 -20.62
CA GLU A 560 24.37 -35.33 -21.20
C GLU A 560 23.76 -34.43 -22.29
N ALA A 561 23.71 -33.10 -22.06
CA ALA A 561 23.30 -32.13 -23.07
C ALA A 561 24.16 -32.23 -24.32
N ARG A 562 25.50 -32.27 -24.14
CA ARG A 562 26.45 -32.40 -25.26
C ARG A 562 26.25 -33.71 -26.03
N ARG A 563 26.05 -34.83 -25.33
CA ARG A 563 25.82 -36.14 -25.96
C ARG A 563 24.58 -36.10 -26.85
N ILE A 564 23.45 -35.66 -26.32
CA ILE A 564 22.18 -35.58 -27.07
C ILE A 564 22.29 -34.67 -28.30
N LEU A 565 22.88 -33.46 -28.14
CA LEU A 565 23.03 -32.51 -29.23
C LEU A 565 23.98 -33.00 -30.32
N THR A 566 25.03 -33.75 -29.94
CA THR A 566 25.96 -34.34 -30.92
C THR A 566 25.32 -35.49 -31.69
N GLU A 567 24.60 -36.36 -31.00
CA GLU A 567 23.90 -37.49 -31.62
C GLU A 567 22.78 -37.05 -32.57
N ARG A 568 22.17 -35.89 -32.30
CA ARG A 568 20.99 -35.35 -33.04
C ARG A 568 21.23 -33.96 -33.62
N ILE A 569 22.44 -33.76 -34.16
CA ILE A 569 22.84 -32.45 -34.66
C ILE A 569 21.98 -31.98 -35.87
N ASP A 570 21.51 -32.93 -36.70
CA ASP A 570 20.64 -32.63 -37.84
C ASP A 570 19.27 -32.11 -37.37
N ASP A 571 18.71 -32.70 -36.31
CA ASP A 571 17.47 -32.26 -35.69
C ASP A 571 17.63 -30.83 -35.11
N LEU A 572 18.77 -30.52 -34.49
CA LEU A 572 19.06 -29.17 -34.00
C LEU A 572 19.07 -28.15 -35.16
N HIS A 573 19.70 -28.51 -36.28
CA HIS A 573 19.70 -27.63 -37.46
C HIS A 573 18.31 -27.44 -38.03
N ALA A 574 17.47 -28.49 -38.06
CA ALA A 574 16.08 -28.39 -38.51
C ALA A 574 15.23 -27.48 -37.63
N ILE A 575 15.33 -27.64 -36.31
CA ILE A 575 14.60 -26.82 -35.33
C ILE A 575 15.05 -25.36 -35.43
N ALA A 576 16.36 -25.09 -35.43
CA ALA A 576 16.91 -23.74 -35.53
C ALA A 576 16.49 -23.03 -36.83
N LYS A 577 16.48 -23.74 -37.95
CA LYS A 577 16.01 -23.21 -39.23
C LYS A 577 14.54 -22.84 -39.18
N ALA A 578 13.70 -23.74 -38.64
CA ALA A 578 12.27 -23.48 -38.48
C ALA A 578 11.98 -22.31 -37.53
N LEU A 579 12.75 -22.17 -36.43
CA LEU A 579 12.64 -21.02 -35.53
C LEU A 579 13.02 -19.71 -36.22
N LEU A 580 14.03 -19.70 -37.09
CA LEU A 580 14.38 -18.50 -37.88
C LEU A 580 13.29 -18.12 -38.89
N GLU A 581 12.58 -19.09 -39.46
CA GLU A 581 11.53 -18.85 -40.43
C GLU A 581 10.18 -18.47 -39.80
N PHE A 582 9.80 -19.14 -38.72
CA PHE A 582 8.46 -19.02 -38.11
C PHE A 582 8.48 -18.26 -36.76
N GLU A 583 9.65 -17.91 -36.23
CA GLU A 583 9.90 -17.20 -34.95
C GLU A 583 9.36 -17.91 -33.69
N THR A 584 8.30 -18.70 -33.81
CA THR A 584 7.70 -19.48 -32.72
C THR A 584 7.20 -20.81 -33.25
N LEU A 585 7.50 -21.90 -32.55
CA LEU A 585 7.03 -23.25 -32.86
C LEU A 585 6.31 -23.84 -31.66
N SER A 586 5.16 -24.50 -31.88
CA SER A 586 4.53 -25.34 -30.85
C SER A 586 5.31 -26.64 -30.65
N GLY A 587 5.07 -27.34 -29.52
CA GLY A 587 5.72 -28.61 -29.25
C GLY A 587 5.47 -29.66 -30.34
N GLU A 588 4.24 -29.71 -30.89
CA GLU A 588 3.89 -30.59 -32.00
C GLU A 588 4.61 -30.22 -33.29
N GLU A 589 4.70 -28.92 -33.60
CA GLU A 589 5.44 -28.42 -34.78
C GLU A 589 6.92 -28.77 -34.68
N ILE A 590 7.55 -28.67 -33.47
CA ILE A 590 8.95 -29.06 -33.27
C ILE A 590 9.14 -30.55 -33.58
N ILE A 591 8.27 -31.42 -33.05
CA ILE A 591 8.31 -32.87 -33.32
C ILE A 591 8.14 -33.17 -34.83
N ASN A 592 7.26 -32.44 -35.48
CA ASN A 592 7.02 -32.59 -36.94
C ASN A 592 8.24 -32.12 -37.75
N VAL A 593 8.84 -30.99 -37.40
CA VAL A 593 10.06 -30.47 -38.03
C VAL A 593 11.21 -31.48 -37.97
N MET A 594 11.40 -32.16 -36.83
CA MET A 594 12.39 -33.24 -36.67
C MET A 594 12.10 -34.44 -37.59
N LYS A 595 10.83 -34.67 -37.97
CA LYS A 595 10.43 -35.69 -38.96
C LYS A 595 10.48 -35.18 -40.39
N GLY A 596 10.93 -33.96 -40.64
CA GLY A 596 10.99 -33.34 -41.97
C GLY A 596 9.65 -32.79 -42.46
N ILE A 597 8.65 -32.65 -41.58
CA ILE A 597 7.32 -32.09 -41.93
C ILE A 597 7.32 -30.60 -41.53
N PRO A 598 7.23 -29.66 -42.51
CA PRO A 598 7.22 -28.24 -42.20
C PRO A 598 5.92 -27.82 -41.51
N PRO A 599 5.96 -26.76 -40.64
CA PRO A 599 4.77 -26.20 -40.04
C PRO A 599 3.79 -25.68 -41.09
N VAL A 600 2.49 -26.05 -40.97
CA VAL A 600 1.44 -25.56 -41.86
C VAL A 600 0.77 -24.37 -41.16
N ARG A 601 1.00 -23.16 -41.67
CA ARG A 601 0.34 -21.93 -41.18
C ARG A 601 -0.46 -21.30 -42.31
N ASP A 602 -1.72 -20.99 -42.05
CA ASP A 602 -2.53 -20.17 -42.95
C ASP A 602 -1.98 -18.73 -42.96
N LEU A 603 -1.18 -18.39 -43.97
CA LEU A 603 -0.60 -17.07 -44.19
C LEU A 603 -1.65 -15.99 -44.54
N THR A 604 -2.91 -16.33 -44.57
CA THR A 604 -4.01 -15.43 -44.96
C THR A 604 -4.40 -14.42 -43.87
N GLU A 605 -4.06 -14.63 -42.59
CA GLU A 605 -4.44 -13.69 -41.53
C GLU A 605 -3.43 -12.54 -41.29
N GLU A 606 -2.20 -12.63 -41.79
CA GLU A 606 -1.14 -11.62 -41.48
C GLU A 606 -0.96 -10.50 -42.52
N LYS A 607 -1.58 -10.60 -43.70
CA LYS A 607 -1.56 -9.50 -44.69
C LYS A 607 -2.76 -8.58 -44.57
N ARG A 608 -2.89 -7.85 -43.48
CA ARG A 608 -3.70 -6.62 -43.52
C ARG A 608 -2.87 -5.49 -44.14
N PRO A 609 -3.40 -4.76 -45.15
CA PRO A 609 -2.73 -3.60 -45.69
C PRO A 609 -2.51 -2.61 -44.56
N LYS A 610 -1.30 -2.06 -44.44
CA LYS A 610 -1.01 -0.89 -43.62
C LYS A 610 -2.01 0.18 -44.06
N GLY A 611 -3.03 0.47 -43.24
CA GLY A 611 -3.93 1.57 -43.48
C GLY A 611 -3.13 2.86 -43.65
N PRO A 612 -3.60 3.83 -44.42
CA PRO A 612 -2.87 5.06 -44.63
C PRO A 612 -2.57 5.72 -43.28
N SER A 613 -1.30 6.02 -43.06
CA SER A 613 -0.85 6.85 -41.94
C SER A 613 -1.67 8.15 -41.97
N VAL A 614 -2.59 8.31 -41.05
CA VAL A 614 -3.25 9.60 -40.84
C VAL A 614 -2.16 10.50 -40.26
N ALA A 615 -1.56 11.30 -41.12
CA ALA A 615 -0.70 12.39 -40.69
C ALA A 615 -1.54 13.33 -39.84
N VAL A 616 -1.23 13.45 -38.58
CA VAL A 616 -1.80 14.46 -37.70
C VAL A 616 -1.39 15.81 -38.28
N PRO A 617 -2.31 16.73 -38.64
CA PRO A 617 -1.92 18.06 -39.07
C PRO A 617 -1.21 18.78 -37.92
N LEU A 618 0.04 19.20 -38.15
CA LEU A 618 0.72 20.16 -37.28
C LEU A 618 -0.08 21.47 -37.35
N THR A 619 -0.86 21.77 -36.34
CA THR A 619 -1.42 23.13 -36.14
C THR A 619 -0.25 24.02 -35.82
N HIS A 620 0.11 24.91 -36.79
CA HIS A 620 0.97 26.05 -36.54
C HIS A 620 0.33 26.91 -35.46
N GLY A 621 1.04 27.12 -34.35
CA GLY A 621 0.71 28.17 -33.40
C GLY A 621 0.88 29.56 -34.03
N PRO A 622 0.19 30.59 -33.51
CA PRO A 622 0.28 31.92 -34.06
C PRO A 622 1.70 32.49 -33.89
N GLU A 623 2.23 33.08 -34.98
CA GLU A 623 3.47 33.86 -34.98
C GLU A 623 3.37 35.04 -33.99
N PRO A 624 4.43 35.41 -33.28
CA PRO A 624 4.45 36.60 -32.47
C PRO A 624 4.55 37.84 -33.39
N GLU A 625 3.66 38.81 -33.18
CA GLU A 625 3.73 40.14 -33.82
C GLU A 625 5.04 40.85 -33.45
N PRO A 626 5.67 41.56 -34.41
CA PRO A 626 6.87 42.38 -34.15
C PRO A 626 6.52 43.65 -33.38
N ALA A 627 7.38 44.03 -32.43
CA ALA A 627 7.32 45.20 -31.55
C ALA A 627 7.30 46.54 -32.27
#